data_5997f6c172b30d9688e5bf92d8806aef
#
_entry.id   5997f6c172b30d9688e5bf92d8806aef
#
_cell.length_a   1.000
_cell.length_b   1.000
_cell.length_c   1.000
_cell.angle_alpha   90.00
_cell.angle_beta   90.00
_cell.angle_gamma   90.00
#
_symmetry.space_group_name_H-M   'P 1'
#
loop_
_entity.id
_entity.type
_entity.pdbx_description
1 polymer ?
#
loop_
_entity_poly.entity_id
_entity_poly.type
_entity_poly.pdbx_seq_one_letter_code
_entity_poly.pdbx_strand_id
1 'polypeptide(L)'
;LGTKEGDLKNLFDDKNSTFWCPDITTRPIYDPVCYLDIDLGEVIKFGQLGYRHRSLNYSHLQCHTFKLEAKKTESDAWTNLGEFVTEALKVDDYQLFPIEEPLETQYIRITFIKGHLRDGKTDWNYSETGNVSVGDLQVFVYNR
;
A
#
# COMPACT_ATOMS: atom_id res chain seq x y z
N LEU A 1 -9.72 -2.23 -6.59
CA LEU A 1 -9.88 -3.67 -6.49
C LEU A 1 -10.72 -4.04 -5.27
N GLY A 2 -11.90 -4.56 -5.51
CA GLY A 2 -12.74 -5.09 -4.43
C GLY A 2 -12.22 -6.44 -3.94
N THR A 3 -12.69 -6.87 -2.78
CA THR A 3 -12.25 -8.12 -2.20
C THR A 3 -13.42 -8.83 -1.53
N LYS A 4 -13.24 -10.11 -1.28
CA LYS A 4 -14.19 -10.89 -0.50
C LYS A 4 -13.99 -10.72 1.00
N GLU A 5 -12.76 -10.45 1.42
CA GLU A 5 -12.39 -10.40 2.84
C GLU A 5 -12.15 -8.99 3.34
N GLY A 6 -11.58 -8.15 2.53
CA GLY A 6 -11.24 -6.79 2.94
C GLY A 6 -11.56 -5.79 1.86
N ASP A 7 -12.45 -4.87 2.15
CA ASP A 7 -12.92 -3.84 1.24
C ASP A 7 -11.94 -2.65 1.20
N LEU A 8 -11.89 -1.96 0.07
CA LEU A 8 -11.08 -0.75 -0.11
C LEU A 8 -11.35 0.33 0.92
N LYS A 9 -12.59 0.49 1.35
CA LYS A 9 -12.95 1.48 2.38
C LYS A 9 -12.24 1.26 3.71
N ASN A 10 -11.77 0.04 3.97
CA ASN A 10 -11.07 -0.30 5.21
C ASN A 10 -9.66 0.29 5.28
N LEU A 11 -9.12 0.79 4.17
CA LEU A 11 -7.77 1.36 4.15
C LEU A 11 -7.65 2.70 4.88
N PHE A 12 -8.77 3.40 5.10
CA PHE A 12 -8.74 4.75 5.66
C PHE A 12 -9.64 4.93 6.87
N ASP A 13 -9.95 3.86 7.58
CA ASP A 13 -10.88 3.89 8.73
C ASP A 13 -10.18 3.95 10.09
N ASP A 14 -8.85 3.85 10.11
CA ASP A 14 -8.01 3.86 11.32
C ASP A 14 -8.42 2.79 12.35
N LYS A 15 -8.87 1.64 11.88
CA LYS A 15 -9.25 0.52 12.74
C LYS A 15 -8.26 -0.62 12.63
N ASN A 16 -7.81 -1.16 13.76
CA ASN A 16 -6.90 -2.31 13.79
C ASN A 16 -7.58 -3.62 13.35
N SER A 17 -8.89 -3.66 13.38
CA SER A 17 -9.65 -4.86 13.08
C SER A 17 -10.02 -5.01 11.60
N THR A 18 -9.82 -3.96 10.81
CA THR A 18 -10.16 -3.97 9.38
C THR A 18 -8.90 -3.99 8.53
N PHE A 19 -9.04 -4.41 7.27
CA PHE A 19 -7.92 -4.52 6.34
C PHE A 19 -8.42 -4.51 4.90
N TRP A 20 -7.48 -4.36 3.97
CA TRP A 20 -7.72 -4.56 2.54
C TRP A 20 -6.92 -5.74 2.05
N CYS A 21 -7.49 -6.47 1.11
CA CYS A 21 -6.87 -7.62 0.47
C CYS A 21 -7.42 -7.72 -0.96
N PRO A 22 -6.61 -7.91 -1.99
CA PRO A 22 -7.14 -8.05 -3.35
C PRO A 22 -7.95 -9.33 -3.51
N ASP A 23 -8.89 -9.31 -4.45
CA ASP A 23 -9.67 -10.49 -4.79
C ASP A 23 -8.81 -11.46 -5.60
N ILE A 24 -8.28 -12.46 -4.92
CA ILE A 24 -7.38 -13.45 -5.52
C ILE A 24 -8.10 -14.52 -6.34
N THR A 25 -9.43 -14.54 -6.31
CA THR A 25 -10.19 -15.55 -7.07
C THR A 25 -10.29 -15.19 -8.54
N THR A 26 -10.02 -13.95 -8.91
CA THR A 26 -10.25 -13.45 -10.27
C THR A 26 -9.00 -13.29 -11.08
N ARG A 27 -7.80 -13.43 -10.47
CA ARG A 27 -6.55 -13.26 -11.21
C ARG A 27 -5.37 -13.93 -10.52
N PRO A 28 -4.34 -14.29 -11.30
CA PRO A 28 -3.05 -14.67 -10.75
C PRO A 28 -2.41 -13.48 -10.05
N ILE A 29 -1.77 -13.73 -8.97
CA ILE A 29 -1.26 -12.70 -8.10
C ILE A 29 0.10 -12.16 -8.56
N TYR A 30 0.81 -12.97 -9.32
CA TYR A 30 2.16 -12.65 -9.76
C TYR A 30 2.22 -11.87 -11.06
N ASP A 31 1.21 -12.02 -11.91
CA ASP A 31 1.21 -11.43 -13.24
C ASP A 31 -0.22 -11.08 -13.64
N PRO A 32 -0.56 -9.80 -13.77
CA PRO A 32 0.31 -8.64 -13.54
C PRO A 32 0.57 -8.38 -12.05
N VAL A 33 1.63 -7.61 -11.77
CA VAL A 33 1.96 -7.18 -10.41
C VAL A 33 0.78 -6.44 -9.80
N CYS A 34 0.48 -6.72 -8.56
CA CYS A 34 -0.65 -6.10 -7.86
C CYS A 34 -0.37 -4.64 -7.56
N TYR A 35 -1.33 -3.78 -7.84
CA TYR A 35 -1.25 -2.38 -7.48
C TYR A 35 -2.61 -1.86 -6.98
N LEU A 36 -2.55 -0.75 -6.26
CA LEU A 36 -3.71 -0.07 -5.68
C LEU A 36 -3.69 1.38 -6.14
N ASP A 37 -4.78 1.83 -6.78
CA ASP A 37 -4.96 3.21 -7.17
C ASP A 37 -5.92 3.91 -6.20
N ILE A 38 -5.50 5.10 -5.76
CA ILE A 38 -6.26 5.91 -4.80
C ILE A 38 -6.54 7.27 -5.44
N ASP A 39 -7.82 7.65 -5.47
CA ASP A 39 -8.25 9.00 -5.83
C ASP A 39 -8.55 9.75 -4.53
N LEU A 40 -7.79 10.79 -4.24
CA LEU A 40 -7.95 11.58 -3.02
C LEU A 40 -9.17 12.51 -3.07
N GLY A 41 -9.80 12.64 -4.24
CA GLY A 41 -10.98 13.50 -4.40
C GLY A 41 -10.67 14.97 -4.59
N GLU A 42 -9.47 15.40 -4.27
CA GLU A 42 -8.99 16.78 -4.44
C GLU A 42 -7.48 16.80 -4.58
N VAL A 43 -6.95 17.88 -5.12
CA VAL A 43 -5.51 18.07 -5.21
C VAL A 43 -4.97 18.53 -3.85
N ILE A 44 -3.98 17.80 -3.35
CA ILE A 44 -3.24 18.17 -2.13
C ILE A 44 -1.75 18.20 -2.43
N LYS A 45 -0.96 18.81 -1.58
CA LYS A 45 0.49 18.68 -1.65
C LYS A 45 0.90 17.46 -0.82
N PHE A 46 1.17 16.36 -1.51
CA PHE A 46 1.46 15.07 -0.89
C PHE A 46 2.88 15.07 -0.30
N GLY A 47 2.98 14.85 1.01
CA GLY A 47 4.26 14.92 1.71
C GLY A 47 4.70 13.63 2.36
N GLN A 48 3.78 12.74 2.70
CA GLN A 48 4.14 11.52 3.44
C GLN A 48 3.03 10.48 3.34
N LEU A 49 3.41 9.21 3.23
CA LEU A 49 2.48 8.07 3.31
C LEU A 49 2.65 7.39 4.67
N GLY A 50 1.56 7.13 5.35
CA GLY A 50 1.52 6.24 6.50
C GLY A 50 0.98 4.88 6.08
N TYR A 51 1.62 3.82 6.53
CA TYR A 51 1.31 2.46 6.15
C TYR A 51 1.32 1.56 7.39
N ARG A 52 0.23 0.84 7.63
CA ARG A 52 0.14 -0.12 8.73
C ARG A 52 -0.19 -1.50 8.18
N HIS A 53 0.58 -2.49 8.61
CA HIS A 53 0.32 -3.89 8.26
C HIS A 53 -0.97 -4.40 8.91
N ARG A 54 -1.57 -5.39 8.27
CA ARG A 54 -2.59 -6.22 8.90
C ARG A 54 -1.97 -6.96 10.09
N SER A 55 -2.78 -7.56 10.94
CA SER A 55 -2.36 -8.21 12.18
C SER A 55 -1.25 -9.26 12.01
N LEU A 56 -0.58 -9.60 13.12
CA LEU A 56 0.51 -10.58 13.13
C LEU A 56 0.12 -11.95 12.62
N ASN A 57 -1.15 -12.35 12.79
CA ASN A 57 -1.65 -13.63 12.27
C ASN A 57 -1.56 -13.73 10.75
N TYR A 58 -1.40 -12.59 10.07
CA TYR A 58 -1.33 -12.49 8.61
C TYR A 58 0.00 -11.90 8.15
N SER A 59 1.07 -12.13 8.91
CA SER A 59 2.40 -11.61 8.58
C SER A 59 2.91 -12.08 7.22
N HIS A 60 2.47 -13.25 6.77
CA HIS A 60 2.80 -13.79 5.45
C HIS A 60 2.12 -13.04 4.29
N LEU A 61 1.22 -12.11 4.60
CA LEU A 61 0.59 -11.23 3.62
C LEU A 61 1.13 -9.80 3.67
N GLN A 62 2.12 -9.52 4.50
CA GLN A 62 2.70 -8.19 4.62
C GLN A 62 3.56 -7.85 3.42
N CYS A 63 3.41 -6.63 2.91
CA CYS A 63 4.28 -6.12 1.85
C CYS A 63 5.65 -5.77 2.44
N HIS A 64 6.72 -6.24 1.79
CA HIS A 64 8.09 -5.82 2.11
C HIS A 64 8.46 -4.55 1.36
N THR A 65 8.29 -4.55 0.05
CA THR A 65 8.69 -3.45 -0.81
C THR A 65 7.52 -3.01 -1.67
N PHE A 66 7.26 -1.73 -1.70
CA PHE A 66 6.28 -1.14 -2.61
C PHE A 66 6.87 0.05 -3.35
N LYS A 67 6.37 0.29 -4.56
CA LYS A 67 6.66 1.47 -5.37
C LYS A 67 5.53 2.45 -5.22
N LEU A 68 5.86 3.73 -5.08
CA LEU A 68 4.90 4.80 -4.93
C LEU A 68 4.96 5.72 -6.13
N GLU A 69 3.81 6.01 -6.71
CA GLU A 69 3.66 6.95 -7.82
C GLU A 69 2.51 7.90 -7.54
N ALA A 70 2.61 9.11 -8.08
CA ALA A 70 1.58 10.13 -7.90
C ALA A 70 1.40 10.96 -9.15
N LYS A 71 0.20 11.54 -9.30
CA LYS A 71 -0.08 12.52 -10.35
C LYS A 71 -1.19 13.46 -9.93
N LYS A 72 -1.21 14.63 -10.53
CA LYS A 72 -2.17 15.68 -10.22
C LYS A 72 -3.50 15.50 -10.94
N THR A 73 -3.46 15.16 -12.23
CA THR A 73 -4.65 15.00 -13.07
C THR A 73 -4.68 13.60 -13.66
N GLU A 74 -5.87 13.17 -14.06
CA GLU A 74 -6.07 11.84 -14.61
C GLU A 74 -5.27 11.61 -15.90
N SER A 75 -5.10 12.66 -16.71
CA SER A 75 -4.35 12.59 -17.97
C SER A 75 -2.84 12.72 -17.83
N ASP A 76 -2.35 13.10 -16.66
CA ASP A 76 -0.89 13.22 -16.44
C ASP A 76 -0.21 11.86 -16.42
N ALA A 77 1.06 11.84 -16.79
CA ALA A 77 1.91 10.67 -16.54
C ALA A 77 2.17 10.53 -15.03
N TRP A 78 2.34 9.29 -14.58
CA TRP A 78 2.72 9.02 -13.19
C TRP A 78 4.12 9.54 -12.89
N THR A 79 4.28 10.22 -11.77
CA THR A 79 5.59 10.59 -11.24
C THR A 79 6.05 9.51 -10.27
N ASN A 80 7.22 8.93 -10.52
CA ASN A 80 7.80 7.92 -9.65
C ASN A 80 8.39 8.58 -8.40
N LEU A 81 7.89 8.22 -7.23
CA LEU A 81 8.35 8.74 -5.94
C LEU A 81 9.35 7.79 -5.25
N GLY A 82 9.65 6.66 -5.88
CA GLY A 82 10.62 5.70 -5.38
C GLY A 82 10.02 4.41 -4.84
N GLU A 83 10.90 3.54 -4.37
CA GLU A 83 10.53 2.30 -3.70
C GLU A 83 10.81 2.44 -2.21
N PHE A 84 9.93 1.84 -1.41
CA PHE A 84 9.97 1.94 0.04
C PHE A 84 9.91 0.55 0.65
N VAL A 85 10.61 0.36 1.76
CA VAL A 85 10.70 -0.93 2.44
C VAL A 85 10.05 -0.81 3.81
N THR A 86 9.10 -1.70 4.09
CA THR A 86 8.44 -1.74 5.39
C THR A 86 9.22 -2.60 6.37
N GLU A 87 9.00 -2.35 7.65
CA GLU A 87 9.49 -3.21 8.72
C GLU A 87 8.50 -4.36 8.94
N ALA A 88 9.00 -5.59 8.92
CA ALA A 88 8.18 -6.77 9.14
C ALA A 88 7.63 -6.81 10.58
N LEU A 89 6.44 -7.42 10.73
CA LEU A 89 5.82 -7.71 12.03
C LEU A 89 5.42 -6.49 12.86
N LYS A 90 5.61 -5.27 12.34
CA LYS A 90 5.19 -4.05 13.01
C LYS A 90 3.74 -3.75 12.64
N VAL A 91 2.82 -4.05 13.56
CA VAL A 91 1.37 -3.94 13.31
C VAL A 91 0.66 -2.94 14.21
N ASP A 92 1.34 -2.41 15.23
CA ASP A 92 0.71 -1.57 16.25
C ASP A 92 0.57 -0.11 15.83
N ASP A 93 1.36 0.32 14.86
CA ASP A 93 1.39 1.72 14.46
C ASP A 93 1.72 1.86 12.98
N TYR A 94 1.50 3.06 12.46
CA TYR A 94 1.85 3.39 11.09
C TYR A 94 3.36 3.53 10.93
N GLN A 95 3.87 2.95 9.85
CA GLN A 95 5.22 3.24 9.38
C GLN A 95 5.11 4.45 8.46
N LEU A 96 6.00 5.42 8.63
CA LEU A 96 5.91 6.69 7.93
C LEU A 96 6.96 6.76 6.82
N PHE A 97 6.51 7.10 5.62
CA PHE A 97 7.35 7.17 4.43
C PHE A 97 7.27 8.58 3.85
N PRO A 98 8.20 9.47 4.23
CA PRO A 98 8.21 10.84 3.71
C PRO A 98 8.58 10.86 2.24
N ILE A 99 7.96 11.78 1.50
CA ILE A 99 8.25 12.03 0.10
C ILE A 99 9.38 13.04 0.04
N GLU A 100 10.45 12.71 -0.68
CA GLU A 100 11.63 13.57 -0.77
C GLU A 100 11.28 14.93 -1.36
N GLU A 101 10.49 14.96 -2.42
CA GLU A 101 10.03 16.19 -3.04
C GLU A 101 8.50 16.21 -3.06
N PRO A 102 7.86 16.82 -2.03
CA PRO A 102 6.40 16.93 -2.00
C PRO A 102 5.85 17.57 -3.27
N LEU A 103 4.73 17.03 -3.77
CA LEU A 103 4.16 17.47 -5.03
C LEU A 103 2.63 17.51 -4.97
N GLU A 104 2.04 18.35 -5.83
CA GLU A 104 0.59 18.42 -5.98
C GLU A 104 0.06 17.10 -6.54
N THR A 105 -0.90 16.50 -5.85
CA THR A 105 -1.36 15.14 -6.10
C THR A 105 -2.84 15.01 -5.85
N GLN A 106 -3.53 14.33 -6.75
CA GLN A 106 -4.87 13.81 -6.51
C GLN A 106 -4.90 12.28 -6.60
N TYR A 107 -4.03 11.68 -7.40
CA TYR A 107 -4.01 10.24 -7.65
C TYR A 107 -2.70 9.63 -7.16
N ILE A 108 -2.79 8.54 -6.41
CA ILE A 108 -1.64 7.81 -5.87
C ILE A 108 -1.75 6.36 -6.33
N ARG A 109 -0.63 5.79 -6.77
CA ARG A 109 -0.53 4.36 -7.07
C ARG A 109 0.51 3.73 -6.17
N ILE A 110 0.11 2.66 -5.49
CA ILE A 110 1.00 1.82 -4.70
C ILE A 110 1.11 0.49 -5.43
N THR A 111 2.33 0.14 -5.87
CA THR A 111 2.59 -1.13 -6.54
C THR A 111 3.34 -2.03 -5.58
N PHE A 112 2.80 -3.21 -5.29
CA PHE A 112 3.38 -4.16 -4.34
C PHE A 112 4.38 -5.04 -5.08
N ILE A 113 5.66 -4.99 -4.68
CA ILE A 113 6.76 -5.63 -5.41
C ILE A 113 7.20 -6.92 -4.74
N LYS A 114 7.38 -6.92 -3.41
CA LYS A 114 7.81 -8.07 -2.62
C LYS A 114 7.01 -8.15 -1.34
N GLY A 115 6.84 -9.37 -0.84
CA GLY A 115 6.19 -9.60 0.43
C GLY A 115 7.16 -10.11 1.51
N HIS A 116 6.70 -10.13 2.73
CA HIS A 116 7.36 -10.82 3.83
C HIS A 116 6.83 -12.24 3.96
N LEU A 117 7.68 -13.16 4.38
CA LEU A 117 7.24 -14.48 4.81
C LEU A 117 6.67 -14.40 6.23
N ARG A 118 5.95 -15.45 6.62
CA ARG A 118 5.26 -15.49 7.91
C ARG A 118 6.15 -15.18 9.11
N ASP A 119 7.41 -15.61 9.06
CA ASP A 119 8.39 -15.39 10.14
C ASP A 119 9.20 -14.09 9.97
N GLY A 120 8.77 -13.21 9.08
CA GLY A 120 9.44 -11.94 8.82
C GLY A 120 10.54 -12.00 7.79
N LYS A 121 10.82 -13.16 7.20
CA LYS A 121 11.76 -13.25 6.08
C LYS A 121 11.16 -12.61 4.84
N THR A 122 12.02 -12.23 3.91
CA THR A 122 11.59 -11.62 2.65
C THR A 122 11.21 -12.69 1.64
N ASP A 123 10.02 -12.54 1.06
CA ASP A 123 9.56 -13.35 -0.05
C ASP A 123 9.49 -12.47 -1.30
N TRP A 124 10.15 -12.94 -2.34
CA TRP A 124 10.09 -12.29 -3.65
C TRP A 124 8.86 -12.84 -4.38
N ASN A 125 8.05 -11.96 -4.90
CA ASN A 125 6.86 -12.33 -5.67
C ASN A 125 5.72 -12.94 -4.85
N TYR A 126 5.72 -12.77 -3.54
CA TYR A 126 4.67 -13.34 -2.68
C TYR A 126 4.51 -14.85 -2.89
N SER A 127 5.64 -15.55 -3.07
CA SER A 127 5.63 -16.96 -3.48
C SER A 127 4.93 -17.89 -2.50
N GLU A 128 4.88 -17.51 -1.23
CA GLU A 128 4.23 -18.33 -0.19
C GLU A 128 2.71 -18.33 -0.35
N THR A 129 2.11 -17.18 -0.59
CA THR A 129 0.65 -17.03 -0.70
C THR A 129 0.21 -16.43 -2.02
N GLY A 130 1.11 -15.73 -2.68
CA GLY A 130 0.82 -14.97 -3.88
C GLY A 130 -0.13 -13.80 -3.65
N ASN A 131 -0.20 -13.27 -2.44
CA ASN A 131 -1.15 -12.23 -2.08
C ASN A 131 -0.52 -11.17 -1.17
N VAL A 132 -1.24 -10.08 -0.98
CA VAL A 132 -0.85 -9.00 -0.09
C VAL A 132 -2.07 -8.50 0.66
N SER A 133 -1.86 -8.02 1.87
CA SER A 133 -2.89 -7.43 2.70
C SER A 133 -2.35 -6.17 3.36
N VAL A 134 -3.16 -5.14 3.44
CA VAL A 134 -2.81 -3.86 4.07
C VAL A 134 -3.80 -3.58 5.20
N GLY A 135 -3.30 -3.21 6.37
CA GLY A 135 -4.16 -2.87 7.49
C GLY A 135 -4.80 -1.51 7.32
N ASP A 136 -4.01 -0.49 7.11
CA ASP A 136 -4.53 0.87 6.96
C ASP A 136 -3.49 1.78 6.29
N LEU A 137 -3.98 2.88 5.71
CA LEU A 137 -3.16 3.90 5.07
C LEU A 137 -3.53 5.28 5.59
N GLN A 138 -2.53 6.17 5.61
CA GLN A 138 -2.73 7.59 5.87
C GLN A 138 -1.98 8.39 4.81
N VAL A 139 -2.58 9.48 4.37
CA VAL A 139 -1.97 10.41 3.42
C VAL A 139 -1.82 11.75 4.11
N PHE A 140 -0.58 12.24 4.18
CA PHE A 140 -0.27 13.49 4.88
C PHE A 140 0.00 14.60 3.90
N VAL A 141 -0.63 15.76 4.17
CA VAL A 141 -0.40 16.99 3.41
C VAL A 141 0.89 17.63 3.89
N TYR A 142 1.71 18.08 2.95
CA TYR A 142 2.92 18.83 3.27
C TYR A 142 2.56 20.27 3.60
N ASN A 143 2.81 20.67 4.84
CA ASN A 143 2.56 22.03 5.33
C ASN A 143 3.88 22.70 5.68
N ARG A 144 4.13 23.84 5.05
CA ARG A 144 5.29 24.66 5.37
C ARG A 144 4.87 26.08 5.43
#